data_ff2854ffd92aa76c9f0c02e823e0cd4d
#
_entry.id   ff2854ffd92aa76c9f0c02e823e0cd4d
#
_cell.length_a   1.000
_cell.length_b   1.000
_cell.length_c   1.000
_cell.angle_alpha   90.00
_cell.angle_beta   90.00
_cell.angle_gamma   90.00
#
_symmetry.space_group_name_H-M   'P 1'
#
loop_
_entity.id
_entity.type
_entity.pdbx_description
1 polymer ?
#
loop_
_entity_poly.entity_id
_entity_poly.type
_entity_poly.pdbx_seq_one_letter_code
_entity_poly.pdbx_strand_id
1 'polypeptide(L)'
;MDSVSNVGVLDKAVQVLRALERDGPSGLAQLQARTGLPRATAHRLTVALEQHGLVRREGTRFALGFGLVELGQAASSSFPLAAVARPALVHLRDETGESVQLFVREDEQRRCVVSLQSPHGLRWIVPEGALLPLAVGSAGRLLADHGGTAWVESVEEREPGVASVSAPVHDGRGGLVAAVSVSGPVERLGRRPGARFGARAMAAAAEIGRALP
;
A
#
# COMPACT_ATOMS: atom_id res chain seq x y z
N MET A 1 8.52 -6.81 -20.07
CA MET A 1 9.92 -7.19 -19.74
C MET A 1 9.84 -7.97 -18.46
N ASP A 2 10.04 -9.28 -18.60
CA ASP A 2 9.89 -10.22 -17.49
C ASP A 2 10.98 -9.98 -16.45
N SER A 3 10.62 -9.51 -15.28
CA SER A 3 11.51 -9.58 -14.12
C SER A 3 11.52 -11.03 -13.64
N VAL A 4 12.41 -11.79 -14.20
CA VAL A 4 12.67 -13.18 -13.83
C VAL A 4 13.40 -13.15 -12.48
N SER A 5 12.66 -13.27 -11.37
CA SER A 5 13.29 -13.82 -10.19
C SER A 5 13.54 -15.30 -10.51
N ASN A 6 14.79 -15.65 -10.80
CA ASN A 6 15.17 -16.99 -11.28
C ASN A 6 15.20 -18.04 -10.13
N VAL A 7 14.47 -17.81 -9.03
CA VAL A 7 14.42 -18.68 -7.86
C VAL A 7 13.00 -19.24 -7.68
N GLY A 8 12.63 -20.14 -8.59
CA GLY A 8 11.26 -20.67 -8.67
C GLY A 8 10.71 -21.33 -7.39
N VAL A 9 11.55 -21.66 -6.40
CA VAL A 9 11.11 -22.11 -5.08
C VAL A 9 10.59 -20.94 -4.24
N LEU A 10 11.25 -19.78 -4.32
CA LEU A 10 10.84 -18.58 -3.58
C LEU A 10 9.53 -18.05 -4.13
N ASP A 11 9.36 -17.99 -5.46
CA ASP A 11 8.12 -17.56 -6.10
C ASP A 11 6.95 -18.42 -5.66
N LYS A 12 7.13 -19.74 -5.63
CA LYS A 12 6.10 -20.69 -5.17
C LYS A 12 5.78 -20.52 -3.67
N ALA A 13 6.77 -20.25 -2.85
CA ALA A 13 6.58 -19.97 -1.42
C ALA A 13 5.77 -18.69 -1.22
N VAL A 14 6.09 -17.61 -1.94
CA VAL A 14 5.35 -16.35 -1.92
C VAL A 14 3.91 -16.56 -2.44
N GLN A 15 3.68 -17.38 -3.48
CA GLN A 15 2.34 -17.71 -3.95
C GLN A 15 1.48 -18.36 -2.86
N VAL A 16 2.06 -19.26 -2.04
CA VAL A 16 1.35 -19.88 -0.90
C VAL A 16 0.99 -18.81 0.14
N LEU A 17 1.92 -17.92 0.51
CA LEU A 17 1.65 -16.84 1.46
C LEU A 17 0.56 -15.89 0.95
N ARG A 18 0.61 -15.50 -0.32
CA ARG A 18 -0.41 -14.64 -0.95
C ARG A 18 -1.78 -15.31 -1.03
N ALA A 19 -1.85 -16.62 -1.23
CA ALA A 19 -3.11 -17.35 -1.17
C ALA A 19 -3.72 -17.33 0.23
N LEU A 20 -2.90 -17.49 1.28
CA LEU A 20 -3.34 -17.40 2.68
C LEU A 20 -3.73 -15.97 3.09
N GLU A 21 -3.06 -14.96 2.55
CA GLU A 21 -3.40 -13.54 2.77
C GLU A 21 -4.80 -13.22 2.23
N ARG A 22 -5.10 -13.61 0.99
CA ARG A 22 -6.36 -13.27 0.32
C ARG A 22 -7.56 -14.01 0.89
N ASP A 23 -7.38 -15.25 1.21
CA ASP A 23 -8.48 -16.20 1.42
C ASP A 23 -8.56 -16.73 2.87
N GLY A 24 -7.63 -16.31 3.72
CA GLY A 24 -7.55 -16.74 5.11
C GLY A 24 -7.09 -18.21 5.26
N PRO A 25 -7.31 -18.79 6.46
CA PRO A 25 -6.86 -20.15 6.77
C PRO A 25 -7.39 -21.19 5.80
N SER A 26 -6.50 -21.98 5.19
CA SER A 26 -6.82 -22.87 4.06
C SER A 26 -6.20 -24.25 4.23
N GLY A 27 -6.96 -25.28 3.86
CA GLY A 27 -6.44 -26.64 3.77
C GLY A 27 -5.57 -26.85 2.53
N LEU A 28 -4.79 -27.95 2.51
CA LEU A 28 -3.87 -28.24 1.42
C LEU A 28 -4.56 -28.32 0.05
N ALA A 29 -5.75 -28.89 -0.04
CA ALA A 29 -6.50 -28.98 -1.29
C ALA A 29 -6.92 -27.59 -1.82
N GLN A 30 -7.28 -26.68 -0.94
CA GLN A 30 -7.61 -25.29 -1.29
C GLN A 30 -6.38 -24.54 -1.77
N LEU A 31 -5.24 -24.69 -1.09
CA LEU A 31 -3.97 -24.10 -1.52
C LEU A 31 -3.55 -24.59 -2.91
N GLN A 32 -3.71 -25.90 -3.20
CA GLN A 32 -3.47 -26.44 -4.53
C GLN A 32 -4.33 -25.77 -5.60
N ALA A 33 -5.64 -25.71 -5.36
CA ALA A 33 -6.58 -25.13 -6.33
C ALA A 33 -6.27 -23.64 -6.63
N ARG A 34 -5.80 -22.91 -5.62
CA ARG A 34 -5.51 -21.46 -5.71
C ARG A 34 -4.15 -21.11 -6.29
N THR A 35 -3.16 -21.95 -6.02
CA THR A 35 -1.78 -21.71 -6.46
C THR A 35 -1.42 -22.46 -7.75
N GLY A 36 -2.22 -23.47 -8.15
CA GLY A 36 -1.88 -24.37 -9.24
C GLY A 36 -0.69 -25.31 -8.95
N LEU A 37 -0.16 -25.31 -7.73
CA LEU A 37 1.00 -26.12 -7.37
C LEU A 37 0.63 -27.59 -7.21
N PRO A 38 1.49 -28.54 -7.63
CA PRO A 38 1.33 -29.95 -7.32
C PRO A 38 1.23 -30.18 -5.80
N ARG A 39 0.40 -31.16 -5.37
CA ARG A 39 0.15 -31.45 -3.96
C ARG A 39 1.42 -31.60 -3.12
N ALA A 40 2.37 -32.38 -3.62
CA ALA A 40 3.65 -32.61 -2.94
C ALA A 40 4.45 -31.30 -2.78
N THR A 41 4.43 -30.44 -3.78
CA THR A 41 5.12 -29.14 -3.73
C THR A 41 4.44 -28.19 -2.74
N ALA A 42 3.12 -28.03 -2.81
CA ALA A 42 2.37 -27.20 -1.88
C ALA A 42 2.57 -27.68 -0.42
N HIS A 43 2.55 -28.98 -0.17
CA HIS A 43 2.79 -29.54 1.16
C HIS A 43 4.21 -29.26 1.67
N ARG A 44 5.25 -29.52 0.86
CA ARG A 44 6.64 -29.25 1.27
C ARG A 44 6.88 -27.77 1.55
N LEU A 45 6.33 -26.88 0.73
CA LEU A 45 6.46 -25.44 0.95
C LEU A 45 5.72 -24.99 2.21
N THR A 46 4.51 -25.47 2.46
CA THR A 46 3.77 -25.15 3.68
C THR A 46 4.49 -25.61 4.94
N VAL A 47 5.06 -26.84 4.92
CA VAL A 47 5.85 -27.35 6.05
C VAL A 47 7.14 -26.53 6.24
N ALA A 48 7.83 -26.18 5.18
CA ALA A 48 9.02 -25.33 5.27
C ALA A 48 8.69 -23.94 5.81
N LEU A 49 7.62 -23.30 5.33
CA LEU A 49 7.15 -22.02 5.83
C LEU A 49 6.70 -22.09 7.30
N GLU A 50 6.10 -23.22 7.73
CA GLU A 50 5.74 -23.50 9.12
C GLU A 50 6.99 -23.58 10.03
N GLN A 51 8.05 -24.26 9.57
CA GLN A 51 9.33 -24.33 10.28
C GLN A 51 10.00 -22.97 10.50
N HIS A 52 9.78 -22.03 9.56
CA HIS A 52 10.28 -20.66 9.66
C HIS A 52 9.27 -19.70 10.36
N GLY A 53 8.16 -20.21 10.89
CA GLY A 53 7.15 -19.38 11.56
C GLY A 53 6.35 -18.46 10.63
N LEU A 54 6.55 -18.55 9.30
CA LEU A 54 5.83 -17.73 8.30
C LEU A 54 4.41 -18.24 8.03
N VAL A 55 4.18 -19.51 8.30
CA VAL A 55 2.86 -20.17 8.30
C VAL A 55 2.68 -20.86 9.65
N ARG A 56 1.47 -20.95 10.12
CA ARG A 56 1.09 -21.73 11.31
C ARG A 56 -0.01 -22.71 10.97
N ARG A 57 -0.09 -23.79 11.74
CA ARG A 57 -1.13 -24.80 11.57
C ARG A 57 -2.28 -24.54 12.52
N GLU A 58 -3.48 -24.58 12.00
CA GLU A 58 -4.75 -24.55 12.75
C GLU A 58 -5.54 -25.84 12.45
N GLY A 59 -5.31 -26.89 13.22
CA GLY A 59 -5.88 -28.19 12.95
C GLY A 59 -5.41 -28.74 11.59
N THR A 60 -6.33 -28.88 10.64
CA THR A 60 -6.06 -29.34 9.27
C THR A 60 -5.79 -28.20 8.28
N ARG A 61 -5.84 -26.95 8.74
CA ARG A 61 -5.64 -25.75 7.92
C ARG A 61 -4.31 -25.09 8.21
N PHE A 62 -3.85 -24.32 7.25
CA PHE A 62 -2.68 -23.45 7.35
C PHE A 62 -3.14 -21.99 7.34
N ALA A 63 -2.51 -21.15 8.15
CA ALA A 63 -2.73 -19.72 8.25
C ALA A 63 -1.40 -18.97 8.22
N LEU A 64 -1.42 -17.65 8.00
CA LEU A 64 -0.21 -16.82 8.13
C LEU A 64 0.32 -16.91 9.57
N GLY A 65 1.63 -17.07 9.71
CA GLY A 65 2.34 -17.22 10.99
C GLY A 65 2.80 -15.90 11.59
N PHE A 66 3.11 -15.89 12.87
CA PHE A 66 3.58 -14.71 13.60
C PHE A 66 4.96 -14.21 13.16
N GLY A 67 5.81 -15.05 12.57
CA GLY A 67 7.08 -14.62 11.99
C GLY A 67 6.94 -13.54 10.92
N LEU A 68 5.78 -13.50 10.22
CA LEU A 68 5.48 -12.41 9.30
C LEU A 68 5.23 -11.07 10.01
N VAL A 69 4.65 -11.10 11.23
CA VAL A 69 4.47 -9.89 12.05
C VAL A 69 5.82 -9.35 12.50
N GLU A 70 6.72 -10.22 12.96
CA GLU A 70 8.09 -9.85 13.38
C GLU A 70 8.88 -9.22 12.22
N LEU A 71 8.87 -9.87 11.05
CA LEU A 71 9.52 -9.35 9.85
C LEU A 71 8.90 -8.02 9.41
N GLY A 72 7.57 -7.90 9.46
CA GLY A 72 6.86 -6.66 9.14
C GLY A 72 7.19 -5.53 10.10
N GLN A 73 7.29 -5.80 11.40
CA GLN A 73 7.70 -4.81 12.41
C GLN A 73 9.15 -4.35 12.19
N ALA A 74 10.07 -5.27 11.96
CA ALA A 74 11.46 -4.94 11.66
C ALA A 74 11.58 -4.10 10.38
N ALA A 75 10.84 -4.46 9.33
CA ALA A 75 10.78 -3.70 8.09
C ALA A 75 10.21 -2.30 8.32
N SER A 76 9.10 -2.18 9.06
CA SER A 76 8.47 -0.89 9.40
C SER A 76 9.39 0.01 10.20
N SER A 77 10.17 -0.55 11.12
CA SER A 77 11.15 0.20 11.91
C SER A 77 12.31 0.73 11.05
N SER A 78 12.61 0.06 9.94
CA SER A 78 13.63 0.50 8.97
C SER A 78 13.12 1.59 8.02
N PHE A 79 11.81 1.87 8.03
CA PHE A 79 11.18 2.93 7.25
C PHE A 79 10.49 3.93 8.19
N PRO A 80 11.24 4.84 8.83
CA PRO A 80 10.68 5.81 9.79
C PRO A 80 9.61 6.73 9.17
N LEU A 81 9.60 6.87 7.85
CA LEU A 81 8.65 7.70 7.11
C LEU A 81 7.18 7.42 7.49
N ALA A 82 6.77 6.15 7.58
CA ALA A 82 5.39 5.80 7.93
C ALA A 82 5.02 6.24 9.36
N ALA A 83 5.94 6.03 10.31
CA ALA A 83 5.75 6.43 11.71
C ALA A 83 5.73 7.96 11.86
N VAL A 84 6.67 8.65 11.21
CA VAL A 84 6.77 10.11 11.21
C VAL A 84 5.56 10.77 10.54
N ALA A 85 5.06 10.19 9.44
CA ALA A 85 3.96 10.74 8.69
C ALA A 85 2.58 10.52 9.36
N ARG A 86 2.41 9.46 10.14
CA ARG A 86 1.11 9.05 10.66
C ARG A 86 0.34 10.16 11.42
N PRO A 87 0.94 10.97 12.31
CA PRO A 87 0.20 12.06 12.99
C PRO A 87 -0.40 13.08 12.02
N ALA A 88 0.38 13.57 11.06
CA ALA A 88 -0.08 14.53 10.06
C ALA A 88 -1.18 13.94 9.16
N LEU A 89 -1.05 12.65 8.79
CA LEU A 89 -2.07 11.95 7.99
C LEU A 89 -3.37 11.73 8.76
N VAL A 90 -3.31 11.43 10.07
CA VAL A 90 -4.50 11.32 10.93
C VAL A 90 -5.23 12.66 10.98
N HIS A 91 -4.49 13.75 11.22
CA HIS A 91 -5.06 15.09 11.22
C HIS A 91 -5.72 15.43 9.88
N LEU A 92 -5.04 15.17 8.76
CA LEU A 92 -5.58 15.39 7.43
C LEU A 92 -6.85 14.57 7.16
N ARG A 93 -6.89 13.29 7.57
CA ARG A 93 -8.07 12.44 7.45
C ARG A 93 -9.24 13.01 8.26
N ASP A 94 -9.00 13.43 9.50
CA ASP A 94 -10.03 13.95 10.40
C ASP A 94 -10.56 15.30 9.93
N GLU A 95 -9.69 16.16 9.40
CA GLU A 95 -10.07 17.47 8.84
C GLU A 95 -10.85 17.35 7.52
N THR A 96 -10.51 16.38 6.67
CA THR A 96 -11.15 16.21 5.36
C THR A 96 -12.35 15.30 5.40
N GLY A 97 -12.41 14.36 6.35
CA GLY A 97 -13.39 13.28 6.42
C GLY A 97 -13.18 12.21 5.33
N GLU A 98 -12.10 12.28 4.56
CA GLU A 98 -11.85 11.37 3.44
C GLU A 98 -10.70 10.40 3.72
N SER A 99 -10.58 9.37 2.88
CA SER A 99 -9.45 8.43 2.99
C SER A 99 -8.14 9.11 2.63
N VAL A 100 -7.10 8.86 3.42
CA VAL A 100 -5.77 9.45 3.25
C VAL A 100 -4.75 8.34 3.13
N GLN A 101 -3.86 8.43 2.14
CA GLN A 101 -2.79 7.48 1.91
C GLN A 101 -1.43 8.19 1.78
N LEU A 102 -0.37 7.47 2.12
CA LEU A 102 1.00 7.84 1.81
C LEU A 102 1.57 6.81 0.83
N PHE A 103 2.10 7.29 -0.27
CA PHE A 103 2.73 6.45 -1.29
C PHE A 103 4.21 6.78 -1.42
N VAL A 104 5.02 5.75 -1.65
CA VAL A 104 6.42 5.87 -2.08
C VAL A 104 6.59 5.25 -3.46
N ARG A 105 7.54 5.78 -4.24
CA ARG A 105 7.89 5.18 -5.52
C ARG A 105 8.68 3.89 -5.32
N GLU A 106 8.34 2.87 -6.08
CA GLU A 106 9.05 1.60 -6.17
C GLU A 106 9.10 1.20 -7.64
N ASP A 107 10.23 1.45 -8.28
CA ASP A 107 10.44 1.27 -9.73
C ASP A 107 9.37 2.00 -10.58
N GLU A 108 8.62 1.24 -11.39
CA GLU A 108 7.50 1.73 -12.21
C GLU A 108 6.14 1.66 -11.50
N GLN A 109 6.16 1.49 -10.18
CA GLN A 109 4.98 1.41 -9.33
C GLN A 109 5.10 2.37 -8.15
N ARG A 110 4.00 2.52 -7.41
CA ARG A 110 3.97 3.15 -6.10
C ARG A 110 3.43 2.20 -5.06
N ARG A 111 4.07 2.14 -3.91
CA ARG A 111 3.61 1.35 -2.75
C ARG A 111 2.84 2.23 -1.79
N CYS A 112 1.68 1.77 -1.35
CA CYS A 112 0.95 2.39 -0.24
C CYS A 112 1.62 1.99 1.08
N VAL A 113 2.21 2.95 1.79
CA VAL A 113 2.92 2.70 3.06
C VAL A 113 2.09 3.07 4.28
N VAL A 114 1.11 3.97 4.14
CA VAL A 114 0.10 4.27 5.16
C VAL A 114 -1.25 4.40 4.48
N SER A 115 -2.29 3.82 5.07
CA SER A 115 -3.67 3.93 4.62
C SER A 115 -4.61 4.20 5.79
N LEU A 116 -5.22 5.37 5.82
CA LEU A 116 -6.21 5.77 6.79
C LEU A 116 -7.56 5.88 6.10
N GLN A 117 -8.52 5.09 6.56
CA GLN A 117 -9.84 5.05 5.96
C GLN A 117 -10.69 6.23 6.43
N SER A 118 -11.50 6.76 5.51
CA SER A 118 -12.60 7.67 5.81
C SER A 118 -13.59 7.03 6.79
N PRO A 119 -14.18 7.81 7.72
CA PRO A 119 -15.23 7.31 8.60
C PRO A 119 -16.56 7.04 7.86
N HIS A 120 -16.72 7.51 6.63
CA HIS A 120 -17.94 7.29 5.85
C HIS A 120 -18.09 5.84 5.41
N GLY A 121 -19.33 5.34 5.32
CA GLY A 121 -19.64 3.98 4.85
C GLY A 121 -19.15 3.74 3.42
N LEU A 122 -19.48 4.62 2.49
CA LEU A 122 -18.92 4.62 1.15
C LEU A 122 -17.57 5.35 1.16
N ARG A 123 -16.48 4.63 0.97
CA ARG A 123 -15.13 5.16 1.00
C ARG A 123 -14.20 4.42 0.05
N TRP A 124 -13.18 5.10 -0.41
CA TRP A 124 -12.12 4.47 -1.19
C TRP A 124 -11.08 3.84 -0.26
N ILE A 125 -10.70 2.59 -0.52
CA ILE A 125 -9.75 1.84 0.28
C ILE A 125 -8.58 1.40 -0.61
N VAL A 126 -7.37 1.74 -0.20
CA VAL A 126 -6.13 1.18 -0.73
C VAL A 126 -5.43 0.50 0.44
N PRO A 127 -5.25 -0.82 0.44
CA PRO A 127 -4.54 -1.51 1.53
C PRO A 127 -3.10 -1.02 1.69
N GLU A 128 -2.60 -0.99 2.93
CA GLU A 128 -1.15 -0.83 3.17
C GLU A 128 -0.40 -1.99 2.50
N GLY A 129 0.74 -1.70 1.87
CA GLY A 129 1.51 -2.65 1.08
C GLY A 129 1.05 -2.80 -0.37
N ALA A 130 -0.10 -2.28 -0.77
CA ALA A 130 -0.58 -2.39 -2.15
C ALA A 130 0.38 -1.69 -3.13
N LEU A 131 0.63 -2.35 -4.26
CA LEU A 131 1.39 -1.81 -5.40
C LEU A 131 0.42 -1.33 -6.47
N LEU A 132 0.61 -0.11 -6.94
CA LEU A 132 -0.24 0.54 -7.94
C LEU A 132 0.65 1.16 -9.04
N PRO A 133 0.18 1.21 -10.30
CA PRO A 133 0.94 1.82 -11.39
C PRO A 133 1.25 3.30 -11.15
N LEU A 134 2.43 3.78 -11.58
CA LEU A 134 2.77 5.21 -11.58
C LEU A 134 1.98 6.00 -12.62
N ALA A 135 1.68 5.41 -13.77
CA ALA A 135 1.11 6.12 -14.90
C ALA A 135 -0.29 6.73 -14.67
N VAL A 136 -1.02 6.28 -13.64
CA VAL A 136 -2.43 6.66 -13.42
C VAL A 136 -2.69 7.16 -12.00
N GLY A 137 -3.61 8.12 -11.89
CA GLY A 137 -4.03 8.72 -10.64
C GLY A 137 -3.06 9.79 -10.11
N SER A 138 -3.55 10.64 -9.22
CA SER A 138 -2.82 11.82 -8.75
C SER A 138 -1.44 11.50 -8.13
N ALA A 139 -1.38 10.55 -7.20
CA ALA A 139 -0.13 10.17 -6.55
C ALA A 139 0.86 9.50 -7.51
N GLY A 140 0.37 8.70 -8.47
CA GLY A 140 1.23 8.06 -9.47
C GLY A 140 1.91 9.08 -10.35
N ARG A 141 1.13 9.97 -10.98
CA ARG A 141 1.67 11.03 -11.84
C ARG A 141 2.64 11.94 -11.09
N LEU A 142 2.31 12.30 -9.85
CA LEU A 142 3.18 13.13 -9.01
C LEU A 142 4.53 12.45 -8.74
N LEU A 143 4.54 11.16 -8.42
CA LEU A 143 5.77 10.40 -8.16
C LEU A 143 6.55 10.08 -9.46
N ALA A 144 5.88 9.98 -10.62
CA ALA A 144 6.54 9.79 -11.91
C ALA A 144 7.27 11.03 -12.38
N ASP A 145 6.71 12.22 -12.14
CA ASP A 145 7.18 13.51 -12.64
C ASP A 145 8.23 14.17 -11.70
N HIS A 146 8.84 13.39 -10.81
CA HIS A 146 9.84 13.83 -9.82
C HIS A 146 9.42 15.01 -8.94
N GLY A 147 8.10 15.21 -8.79
CA GLY A 147 7.54 16.13 -7.82
C GLY A 147 7.65 17.60 -8.19
N GLY A 148 6.66 18.09 -8.90
CA GLY A 148 6.42 19.52 -8.95
C GLY A 148 6.16 20.11 -7.56
N THR A 149 6.17 21.44 -7.45
CA THR A 149 5.93 22.16 -6.19
C THR A 149 4.45 22.29 -5.84
N ALA A 150 3.55 21.75 -6.66
CA ALA A 150 2.09 21.85 -6.51
C ALA A 150 1.45 20.46 -6.37
N TRP A 151 0.19 20.45 -5.94
CA TRP A 151 -0.60 19.22 -5.94
C TRP A 151 -0.95 18.77 -7.36
N VAL A 152 -1.19 17.47 -7.50
CA VAL A 152 -1.75 16.83 -8.71
C VAL A 152 -3.12 16.28 -8.36
N GLU A 153 -4.12 16.50 -9.20
CA GLU A 153 -5.48 15.95 -9.04
C GLU A 153 -5.81 14.93 -10.13
N SER A 154 -6.72 14.03 -9.81
CA SER A 154 -7.20 12.97 -10.72
C SER A 154 -8.67 12.70 -10.46
N VAL A 155 -9.44 12.53 -11.51
CA VAL A 155 -10.88 12.21 -11.46
C VAL A 155 -11.14 11.06 -12.42
N GLU A 156 -11.61 9.94 -11.88
CA GLU A 156 -12.00 8.74 -12.63
C GLU A 156 -10.92 8.12 -13.54
N GLU A 157 -9.63 8.48 -13.32
CA GLU A 157 -8.54 7.94 -14.13
C GLU A 157 -8.25 6.46 -13.85
N ARG A 158 -8.32 6.06 -12.59
CA ARG A 158 -8.03 4.69 -12.17
C ARG A 158 -9.28 3.85 -12.01
N GLU A 159 -10.32 4.44 -11.43
CA GLU A 159 -11.59 3.79 -11.16
C GLU A 159 -12.73 4.78 -11.39
N PRO A 160 -13.80 4.37 -12.07
CA PRO A 160 -15.01 5.17 -12.21
C PRO A 160 -15.53 5.59 -10.83
N GLY A 161 -16.01 6.83 -10.71
CA GLY A 161 -16.57 7.37 -9.48
C GLY A 161 -15.56 7.73 -8.39
N VAL A 162 -14.25 7.63 -8.64
CA VAL A 162 -13.20 7.97 -7.66
C VAL A 162 -12.42 9.20 -8.09
N ALA A 163 -12.25 10.13 -7.15
CA ALA A 163 -11.37 11.28 -7.30
C ALA A 163 -10.26 11.27 -6.24
N SER A 164 -9.15 11.94 -6.55
CA SER A 164 -8.04 12.11 -5.61
C SER A 164 -7.25 13.39 -5.89
N VAL A 165 -6.60 13.89 -4.85
CA VAL A 165 -5.56 14.92 -4.94
C VAL A 165 -4.35 14.49 -4.15
N SER A 166 -3.15 14.71 -4.67
CA SER A 166 -1.91 14.32 -4.02
C SER A 166 -0.92 15.47 -3.97
N ALA A 167 -0.19 15.55 -2.85
CA ALA A 167 0.83 16.55 -2.58
C ALA A 167 2.21 15.90 -2.38
N PRO A 168 3.31 16.51 -2.87
CA PRO A 168 4.65 15.97 -2.75
C PRO A 168 5.19 16.14 -1.33
N VAL A 169 5.81 15.09 -0.80
CA VAL A 169 6.62 15.16 0.43
C VAL A 169 8.09 15.24 0.02
N HIS A 170 8.74 16.33 0.38
CA HIS A 170 10.16 16.51 0.17
C HIS A 170 10.91 16.36 1.50
N ASP A 171 12.07 15.71 1.46
CA ASP A 171 12.98 15.64 2.61
C ASP A 171 13.71 16.98 2.84
N GLY A 172 14.53 17.05 3.89
CA GLY A 172 15.32 18.24 4.23
C GLY A 172 16.35 18.66 3.14
N ARG A 173 16.59 17.81 2.13
CA ARG A 173 17.48 18.07 0.99
C ARG A 173 16.71 18.47 -0.28
N GLY A 174 15.38 18.54 -0.20
CA GLY A 174 14.50 18.85 -1.31
C GLY A 174 14.21 17.65 -2.24
N GLY A 175 14.61 16.45 -1.87
CA GLY A 175 14.30 15.23 -2.62
C GLY A 175 12.85 14.81 -2.43
N LEU A 176 12.16 14.44 -3.52
CA LEU A 176 10.82 13.85 -3.43
C LEU A 176 10.90 12.44 -2.86
N VAL A 177 10.36 12.23 -1.67
CA VAL A 177 10.41 10.93 -0.97
C VAL A 177 9.08 10.22 -0.90
N ALA A 178 7.96 10.94 -0.99
CA ALA A 178 6.62 10.37 -0.93
C ALA A 178 5.56 11.29 -1.53
N ALA A 179 4.34 10.77 -1.66
CA ALA A 179 3.13 11.53 -2.01
C ALA A 179 2.03 11.28 -0.97
N VAL A 180 1.52 12.35 -0.35
CA VAL A 180 0.28 12.32 0.45
C VAL A 180 -0.90 12.41 -0.51
N SER A 181 -1.90 11.57 -0.34
CA SER A 181 -3.10 11.54 -1.18
C SER A 181 -4.37 11.59 -0.34
N VAL A 182 -5.30 12.47 -0.70
CA VAL A 182 -6.71 12.43 -0.26
C VAL A 182 -7.54 11.83 -1.38
N SER A 183 -8.32 10.81 -1.09
CA SER A 183 -9.09 10.06 -2.09
C SER A 183 -10.47 9.64 -1.59
N GLY A 184 -11.44 9.61 -2.49
CA GLY A 184 -12.80 9.22 -2.16
C GLY A 184 -13.74 9.31 -3.37
N PRO A 185 -15.05 9.11 -3.16
CA PRO A 185 -16.05 9.25 -4.21
C PRO A 185 -16.09 10.65 -4.81
N VAL A 186 -16.27 10.72 -6.13
CA VAL A 186 -16.39 11.99 -6.88
C VAL A 186 -17.50 12.88 -6.31
N GLU A 187 -18.59 12.28 -5.84
CA GLU A 187 -19.74 13.00 -5.26
C GLU A 187 -19.31 13.86 -4.06
N ARG A 188 -18.34 13.43 -3.27
CA ARG A 188 -17.84 14.19 -2.12
C ARG A 188 -16.60 15.03 -2.43
N LEU A 189 -15.66 14.48 -3.19
CA LEU A 189 -14.43 15.20 -3.55
C LEU A 189 -14.69 16.27 -4.62
N GLY A 190 -15.70 16.08 -5.46
CA GLY A 190 -15.99 16.93 -6.62
C GLY A 190 -15.06 16.61 -7.79
N ARG A 191 -15.31 17.29 -8.92
CA ARG A 191 -14.49 17.15 -10.14
C ARG A 191 -13.22 18.02 -10.14
N ARG A 192 -13.02 18.80 -9.07
CA ARG A 192 -11.81 19.61 -8.82
C ARG A 192 -11.33 19.39 -7.39
N PRO A 193 -10.87 18.17 -7.04
CA PRO A 193 -10.46 17.82 -5.68
C PRO A 193 -9.28 18.67 -5.18
N GLY A 194 -8.42 19.14 -6.07
CA GLY A 194 -7.31 20.04 -5.74
C GLY A 194 -7.77 21.38 -5.19
N ALA A 195 -8.81 21.98 -5.76
CA ALA A 195 -9.36 23.24 -5.27
C ALA A 195 -9.92 23.11 -3.84
N ARG A 196 -10.42 21.94 -3.47
CA ARG A 196 -11.03 21.67 -2.16
C ARG A 196 -10.04 21.22 -1.11
N PHE A 197 -9.12 20.34 -1.46
CA PHE A 197 -8.25 19.62 -0.52
C PHE A 197 -6.75 19.82 -0.77
N GLY A 198 -6.36 20.43 -1.90
CA GLY A 198 -4.96 20.56 -2.30
C GLY A 198 -4.11 21.30 -1.28
N ALA A 199 -4.61 22.43 -0.75
CA ALA A 199 -3.88 23.19 0.27
C ALA A 199 -3.67 22.39 1.57
N ARG A 200 -4.66 21.60 1.99
CA ARG A 200 -4.55 20.74 3.18
C ARG A 200 -3.57 19.59 2.95
N ALA A 201 -3.63 18.96 1.79
CA ALA A 201 -2.67 17.92 1.42
C ALA A 201 -1.23 18.47 1.39
N MET A 202 -1.02 19.66 0.86
CA MET A 202 0.28 20.35 0.86
C MET A 202 0.76 20.67 2.27
N ALA A 203 -0.12 21.14 3.16
CA ALA A 203 0.22 21.43 4.55
C ALA A 203 0.70 20.17 5.29
N ALA A 204 -0.05 19.06 5.15
CA ALA A 204 0.34 17.77 5.72
C ALA A 204 1.65 17.24 5.12
N ALA A 205 1.84 17.36 3.81
CA ALA A 205 3.08 16.95 3.15
C ALA A 205 4.28 17.76 3.65
N ALA A 206 4.13 19.08 3.83
CA ALA A 206 5.17 19.93 4.36
C ALA A 206 5.47 19.63 5.85
N GLU A 207 4.47 19.29 6.65
CA GLU A 207 4.65 18.84 8.04
C GLU A 207 5.47 17.56 8.10
N ILE A 208 5.13 16.57 7.28
CA ILE A 208 5.89 15.31 7.19
C ILE A 208 7.33 15.59 6.77
N GLY A 209 7.54 16.41 5.74
CA GLY A 209 8.88 16.74 5.24
C GLY A 209 9.78 17.39 6.30
N ARG A 210 9.23 18.29 7.12
CA ARG A 210 9.98 18.91 8.24
C ARG A 210 10.34 17.93 9.35
N ALA A 211 9.58 16.86 9.52
CA ALA A 211 9.81 15.86 10.56
C ALA A 211 10.76 14.72 10.08
N LEU A 212 11.12 14.72 8.80
CA LEU A 212 12.13 13.80 8.26
C LEU A 212 13.55 14.33 8.52
N PRO A 213 14.53 13.43 8.75
CA PRO A 213 15.91 13.81 8.99
C PRO A 213 16.59 14.44 7.78
#